data_613f4ce5834659b2f9a96e81861a99ac
#
_entry.id   613f4ce5834659b2f9a96e81861a99ac
#
_cell.length_a   1.000
_cell.length_b   1.000
_cell.length_c   1.000
_cell.angle_alpha   90.00
_cell.angle_beta   90.00
_cell.angle_gamma   90.00
#
_symmetry.space_group_name_H-M   'P 1'
#
loop_
_entity.id
_entity.type
_entity.pdbx_description
1 polymer ?
#
loop_
_entity_poly.entity_id
_entity_poly.type
_entity_poly.pdbx_seq_one_letter_code
_entity_poly.pdbx_strand_id
1 'polypeptide(L)'
;MSRPPFPPFTVETAAEKARKAEDAWNTRDPERVAGAYTEDSRWRNRAEFFSGRPAIVAFLQRKWARELDYRLIKEVWAFHGDRIAVRFAYEWRDESGQWFRSHGNEQWEFDGTGLMRRREASINDVPIAAADRKFLWPIGPRPADHGGLTDLGL
;
A
#
# COMPACT_ATOMS: atom_id res chain seq x y z
N MET A 1 -10.48 17.61 -6.96
CA MET A 1 -9.95 16.51 -7.80
C MET A 1 -10.66 15.23 -7.43
N SER A 2 -10.91 14.35 -8.39
CA SER A 2 -11.58 13.07 -8.14
C SER A 2 -10.71 11.90 -8.55
N ARG A 3 -10.90 10.77 -7.87
CA ARG A 3 -10.15 9.53 -8.11
C ARG A 3 -11.12 8.35 -8.17
N PRO A 4 -11.66 8.04 -9.34
CA PRO A 4 -12.49 6.83 -9.47
C PRO A 4 -11.69 5.56 -9.22
N PRO A 5 -12.33 4.43 -8.85
CA PRO A 5 -13.76 4.30 -8.62
C PRO A 5 -14.23 5.01 -7.35
N PHE A 6 -15.54 5.37 -7.32
CA PHE A 6 -16.15 6.09 -6.21
C PHE A 6 -16.92 5.15 -5.29
N PRO A 7 -17.02 5.47 -3.98
CA PRO A 7 -17.94 4.73 -3.12
C PRO A 7 -19.40 4.99 -3.53
N PRO A 8 -20.35 4.10 -3.22
CA PRO A 8 -20.15 2.82 -2.53
C PRO A 8 -19.46 1.79 -3.43
N PHE A 9 -18.56 1.01 -2.83
CA PHE A 9 -17.78 0.03 -3.57
C PHE A 9 -18.55 -1.26 -3.83
N THR A 10 -18.18 -1.92 -4.93
CA THR A 10 -18.60 -3.28 -5.28
C THR A 10 -17.38 -4.21 -5.19
N VAL A 11 -17.58 -5.50 -5.39
CA VAL A 11 -16.46 -6.47 -5.45
C VAL A 11 -15.41 -6.00 -6.48
N GLU A 12 -15.88 -5.62 -7.68
CA GLU A 12 -15.02 -5.21 -8.78
C GLU A 12 -14.31 -3.89 -8.49
N THR A 13 -15.05 -2.88 -7.99
CA THR A 13 -14.47 -1.56 -7.76
C THR A 13 -13.58 -1.51 -6.54
N ALA A 14 -13.85 -2.32 -5.51
CA ALA A 14 -12.94 -2.47 -4.39
C ALA A 14 -11.60 -3.08 -4.84
N ALA A 15 -11.65 -4.13 -5.66
CA ALA A 15 -10.44 -4.75 -6.23
C ALA A 15 -9.65 -3.77 -7.11
N GLU A 16 -10.36 -2.99 -7.94
CA GLU A 16 -9.74 -1.95 -8.77
C GLU A 16 -9.05 -0.89 -7.91
N LYS A 17 -9.71 -0.45 -6.84
CA LYS A 17 -9.15 0.54 -5.91
C LYS A 17 -7.88 0.03 -5.23
N ALA A 18 -7.90 -1.23 -4.78
CA ALA A 18 -6.74 -1.87 -4.17
C ALA A 18 -5.57 -1.99 -5.15
N ARG A 19 -5.84 -2.37 -6.40
CA ARG A 19 -4.79 -2.47 -7.43
C ARG A 19 -4.19 -1.11 -7.78
N LYS A 20 -5.01 -0.08 -7.89
CA LYS A 20 -4.52 1.29 -8.13
C LYS A 20 -3.63 1.78 -6.99
N ALA A 21 -3.99 1.47 -5.74
CA ALA A 21 -3.17 1.81 -4.59
C ALA A 21 -1.84 1.05 -4.61
N GLU A 22 -1.88 -0.25 -4.89
CA GLU A 22 -0.67 -1.07 -5.03
C GLU A 22 0.26 -0.49 -6.09
N ASP A 23 -0.28 -0.18 -7.27
CA ASP A 23 0.52 0.35 -8.38
C ASP A 23 1.14 1.71 -8.04
N ALA A 24 0.38 2.60 -7.39
CA ALA A 24 0.88 3.91 -6.98
C ALA A 24 2.04 3.77 -5.97
N TRP A 25 1.89 2.94 -4.95
CA TRP A 25 2.94 2.70 -3.95
C TRP A 25 4.18 2.05 -4.57
N ASN A 26 4.01 1.18 -5.54
CA ASN A 26 5.13 0.55 -6.25
C ASN A 26 5.92 1.53 -7.13
N THR A 27 5.41 2.72 -7.38
CA THR A 27 6.21 3.79 -8.02
C THR A 27 7.27 4.34 -7.08
N ARG A 28 7.06 4.25 -5.78
CA ARG A 28 7.91 4.83 -4.72
C ARG A 28 8.06 6.34 -4.88
N ASP A 29 7.02 6.97 -5.39
CA ASP A 29 6.94 8.42 -5.59
C ASP A 29 6.01 9.03 -4.54
N PRO A 30 6.54 9.69 -3.48
CA PRO A 30 5.73 10.22 -2.40
C PRO A 30 4.64 11.19 -2.84
N GLU A 31 4.94 12.07 -3.79
CA GLU A 31 3.98 13.06 -4.28
C GLU A 31 2.83 12.38 -5.04
N ARG A 32 3.16 11.39 -5.85
CA ARG A 32 2.16 10.63 -6.61
C ARG A 32 1.23 9.86 -5.67
N VAL A 33 1.78 9.21 -4.66
CA VAL A 33 0.99 8.49 -3.66
C VAL A 33 0.10 9.45 -2.88
N ALA A 34 0.64 10.57 -2.41
CA ALA A 34 -0.09 11.55 -1.62
C ALA A 34 -1.31 12.11 -2.36
N GLY A 35 -1.27 12.18 -3.69
CA GLY A 35 -2.38 12.65 -4.50
C GLY A 35 -3.65 11.81 -4.42
N ALA A 36 -3.57 10.57 -3.92
CA ALA A 36 -4.73 9.68 -3.73
C ALA A 36 -5.46 9.91 -2.40
N TYR A 37 -4.94 10.81 -1.55
CA TYR A 37 -5.46 11.09 -0.22
C TYR A 37 -6.06 12.48 -0.17
N THR A 38 -7.04 12.69 0.72
CA THR A 38 -7.57 14.04 0.96
C THR A 38 -6.48 14.94 1.54
N GLU A 39 -6.64 16.26 1.38
CA GLU A 39 -5.65 17.21 1.90
C GLU A 39 -5.44 17.10 3.40
N ASP A 40 -6.49 16.72 4.13
CA ASP A 40 -6.50 16.54 5.58
C ASP A 40 -6.52 15.08 6.01
N SER A 41 -6.18 14.16 5.13
CA SER A 41 -6.25 12.72 5.37
C SER A 41 -5.54 12.32 6.67
N ARG A 42 -6.19 11.47 7.46
CA ARG A 42 -5.66 11.01 8.74
C ARG A 42 -5.07 9.62 8.62
N TRP A 43 -3.85 9.46 9.12
CA TRP A 43 -3.11 8.22 9.07
C TRP A 43 -2.70 7.73 10.45
N ARG A 44 -2.77 6.43 10.63
CA ARG A 44 -1.94 5.70 11.59
C ARG A 44 -1.12 4.68 10.79
N ASN A 45 0.19 4.76 10.92
CA ASN A 45 1.09 3.75 10.36
C ASN A 45 1.90 3.13 11.49
N ARG A 46 1.66 1.87 11.79
CA ARG A 46 2.18 1.21 12.99
C ARG A 46 1.71 1.98 14.23
N ALA A 47 2.61 2.58 14.98
CA ALA A 47 2.30 3.41 16.14
C ALA A 47 2.37 4.92 15.87
N GLU A 48 2.68 5.32 14.65
CA GLU A 48 2.83 6.72 14.25
C GLU A 48 1.51 7.28 13.74
N PHE A 49 1.07 8.41 14.32
CA PHE A 49 -0.16 9.13 13.94
C PHE A 49 0.22 10.46 13.32
N PHE A 50 -0.36 10.77 12.17
CA PHE A 50 -0.18 12.06 11.51
C PHE A 50 -1.31 12.34 10.53
N SER A 51 -1.41 13.59 10.07
CA SER A 51 -2.44 13.97 9.11
C SER A 51 -1.92 15.01 8.12
N GLY A 52 -2.56 15.04 6.95
CA GLY A 52 -2.26 16.00 5.89
C GLY A 52 -1.24 15.49 4.88
N ARG A 53 -1.40 15.95 3.63
CA ARG A 53 -0.50 15.53 2.53
C ARG A 53 0.97 15.83 2.79
N PRO A 54 1.37 17.01 3.33
CA PRO A 54 2.78 17.25 3.61
C PRO A 54 3.40 16.22 4.56
N ALA A 55 2.65 15.82 5.60
CA ALA A 55 3.11 14.79 6.53
C ALA A 55 3.19 13.41 5.86
N ILE A 56 2.25 13.09 4.98
CA ILE A 56 2.25 11.84 4.20
C ILE A 56 3.50 11.80 3.31
N VAL A 57 3.79 12.87 2.58
CA VAL A 57 4.99 12.96 1.72
C VAL A 57 6.25 12.77 2.55
N ALA A 58 6.37 13.46 3.68
CA ALA A 58 7.55 13.33 4.56
C ALA A 58 7.72 11.91 5.09
N PHE A 59 6.63 11.25 5.49
CA PHE A 59 6.63 9.86 5.91
C PHE A 59 7.13 8.94 4.79
N LEU A 60 6.60 9.09 3.59
CA LEU A 60 6.97 8.24 2.44
C LEU A 60 8.40 8.46 1.99
N GLN A 61 8.90 9.69 2.09
CA GLN A 61 10.32 9.98 1.81
C GLN A 61 11.22 9.19 2.77
N ARG A 62 10.92 9.19 4.07
CA ARG A 62 11.68 8.40 5.06
C ARG A 62 11.56 6.90 4.79
N LYS A 63 10.36 6.43 4.47
CA LYS A 63 10.10 5.02 4.19
C LYS A 63 10.98 4.50 3.05
N TRP A 64 10.95 5.16 1.90
CA TRP A 64 11.68 4.66 0.73
C TRP A 64 13.16 5.04 0.69
N ALA A 65 13.61 5.93 1.56
CA ALA A 65 15.04 6.11 1.84
C ALA A 65 15.61 4.90 2.61
N ARG A 66 14.78 4.24 3.42
CA ARG A 66 15.16 3.09 4.24
C ARG A 66 14.85 1.75 3.56
N GLU A 67 13.68 1.64 2.94
CA GLU A 67 13.18 0.39 2.34
C GLU A 67 13.53 0.35 0.86
N LEU A 68 14.67 -0.25 0.55
CA LEU A 68 15.22 -0.31 -0.79
C LEU A 68 14.65 -1.51 -1.56
N ASP A 69 14.63 -1.42 -2.89
CA ASP A 69 14.12 -2.48 -3.79
C ASP A 69 12.71 -2.95 -3.43
N TYR A 70 11.87 -2.04 -3.01
CA TYR A 70 10.53 -2.25 -2.51
C TYR A 70 9.56 -2.76 -3.58
N ARG A 71 8.83 -3.83 -3.23
CA ARG A 71 7.75 -4.41 -4.06
C ARG A 71 6.60 -4.82 -3.16
N LEU A 72 5.39 -4.42 -3.55
CA LEU A 72 4.18 -4.53 -2.73
C LEU A 72 3.09 -5.27 -3.49
N ILE A 73 2.36 -6.13 -2.78
CA ILE A 73 1.12 -6.74 -3.26
C ILE A 73 0.02 -6.49 -2.22
N LYS A 74 -1.15 -6.05 -2.69
CA LYS A 74 -2.35 -5.87 -1.87
C LYS A 74 -3.47 -6.79 -2.35
N GLU A 75 -4.32 -7.22 -1.40
CA GLU A 75 -5.57 -7.92 -1.70
C GLU A 75 -6.69 -7.38 -0.83
N VAL A 76 -7.88 -7.21 -1.41
CA VAL A 76 -9.08 -6.84 -0.65
C VAL A 76 -9.46 -7.97 0.28
N TRP A 77 -9.68 -7.65 1.56
CA TRP A 77 -10.24 -8.61 2.52
C TRP A 77 -11.76 -8.49 2.62
N ALA A 78 -12.26 -7.26 2.72
CA ALA A 78 -13.67 -6.95 2.83
C ALA A 78 -13.92 -5.50 2.43
N PHE A 79 -15.17 -5.16 2.15
CA PHE A 79 -15.57 -3.78 1.88
C PHE A 79 -17.02 -3.56 2.32
N HIS A 80 -17.34 -2.31 2.62
CA HIS A 80 -18.70 -1.88 2.93
C HIS A 80 -18.82 -0.38 2.73
N GLY A 81 -19.74 0.06 1.87
CA GLY A 81 -19.97 1.49 1.64
C GLY A 81 -18.73 2.18 1.11
N ASP A 82 -18.19 3.09 1.90
CA ASP A 82 -16.98 3.87 1.58
C ASP A 82 -15.70 3.31 2.20
N ARG A 83 -15.76 2.08 2.74
CA ARG A 83 -14.63 1.45 3.44
C ARG A 83 -14.15 0.20 2.72
N ILE A 84 -12.84 0.01 2.74
CA ILE A 84 -12.18 -1.20 2.22
C ILE A 84 -11.16 -1.67 3.24
N ALA A 85 -11.24 -2.95 3.64
CA ALA A 85 -10.21 -3.62 4.41
C ALA A 85 -9.30 -4.38 3.46
N VAL A 86 -7.99 -4.23 3.63
CA VAL A 86 -6.97 -4.79 2.74
C VAL A 86 -5.92 -5.52 3.55
N ARG A 87 -5.47 -6.66 3.04
CA ARG A 87 -4.23 -7.26 3.52
C ARG A 87 -3.13 -7.02 2.50
N PHE A 88 -1.88 -6.95 2.95
CA PHE A 88 -0.75 -6.74 2.05
C PHE A 88 0.51 -7.38 2.58
N ALA A 89 1.45 -7.56 1.68
CA ALA A 89 2.84 -7.86 2.01
C ALA A 89 3.74 -7.09 1.08
N TYR A 90 4.93 -6.74 1.54
CA TYR A 90 5.93 -6.16 0.68
C TYR A 90 7.32 -6.69 1.05
N GLU A 91 8.16 -6.78 0.05
CA GLU A 91 9.56 -7.18 0.23
C GLU A 91 10.47 -5.99 -0.03
N TRP A 92 11.49 -5.87 0.79
CA TRP A 92 12.45 -4.78 0.72
C TRP A 92 13.75 -5.22 1.37
N ARG A 93 14.83 -4.52 1.06
CA ARG A 93 16.09 -4.70 1.75
C ARG A 93 16.52 -3.40 2.43
N ASP A 94 17.29 -3.51 3.50
CA ASP A 94 17.89 -2.35 4.14
C ASP A 94 19.25 -2.03 3.49
N GLU A 95 19.89 -1.01 4.02
CA GLU A 95 21.19 -0.53 3.53
C GLU A 95 22.31 -1.57 3.67
N SER A 96 22.20 -2.48 4.65
CA SER A 96 23.17 -3.56 4.85
C SER A 96 22.99 -4.73 3.87
N GLY A 97 21.89 -4.74 3.10
CA GLY A 97 21.56 -5.85 2.22
C GLY A 97 20.66 -6.91 2.85
N GLN A 98 20.23 -6.72 4.10
CA GLN A 98 19.29 -7.63 4.74
C GLN A 98 17.89 -7.48 4.12
N TRP A 99 17.33 -8.58 3.61
CA TRP A 99 15.97 -8.61 3.09
C TRP A 99 14.94 -8.82 4.19
N PHE A 100 13.76 -8.25 3.96
CA PHE A 100 12.60 -8.38 4.83
C PHE A 100 11.35 -8.67 4.00
N ARG A 101 10.40 -9.39 4.60
CA ARG A 101 9.02 -9.40 4.13
C ARG A 101 8.17 -8.82 5.24
N SER A 102 7.44 -7.77 4.93
CA SER A 102 6.55 -7.10 5.87
C SER A 102 5.12 -7.50 5.54
N HIS A 103 4.39 -7.96 6.57
CA HIS A 103 3.00 -8.39 6.46
C HIS A 103 2.12 -7.39 7.18
N GLY A 104 1.05 -6.95 6.52
CA GLY A 104 0.19 -5.95 7.11
C GLY A 104 -1.27 -6.06 6.75
N ASN A 105 -2.07 -5.35 7.54
CA ASN A 105 -3.49 -5.16 7.32
C ASN A 105 -3.77 -3.67 7.33
N GLU A 106 -4.64 -3.22 6.43
CA GLU A 106 -5.03 -1.82 6.31
C GLU A 106 -6.54 -1.68 6.39
N GLN A 107 -6.96 -0.55 6.95
CA GLN A 107 -8.35 -0.11 6.94
C GLN A 107 -8.39 1.24 6.23
N TRP A 108 -9.21 1.34 5.18
CA TRP A 108 -9.35 2.52 4.36
C TRP A 108 -10.75 3.09 4.43
N GLU A 109 -10.86 4.40 4.47
CA GLU A 109 -12.12 5.12 4.34
C GLU A 109 -11.95 6.24 3.30
N PHE A 110 -12.93 6.38 2.40
CA PHE A 110 -12.88 7.30 1.29
C PHE A 110 -13.96 8.39 1.41
N ASP A 111 -13.72 9.53 0.81
CA ASP A 111 -14.76 10.52 0.60
C ASP A 111 -15.51 10.25 -0.71
N GLY A 112 -16.52 11.09 -1.01
CA GLY A 112 -17.35 10.92 -2.21
C GLY A 112 -16.61 11.17 -3.52
N THR A 113 -15.43 11.77 -3.49
CA THR A 113 -14.59 12.01 -4.68
C THR A 113 -13.62 10.87 -4.94
N GLY A 114 -13.63 9.83 -4.11
CA GLY A 114 -12.74 8.68 -4.23
C GLY A 114 -11.34 8.90 -3.66
N LEU A 115 -11.12 9.99 -2.94
CA LEU A 115 -9.88 10.22 -2.20
C LEU A 115 -9.97 9.56 -0.83
N MET A 116 -8.87 8.96 -0.39
CA MET A 116 -8.81 8.31 0.93
C MET A 116 -8.64 9.36 2.02
N ARG A 117 -9.61 9.42 2.95
CA ARG A 117 -9.60 10.37 4.05
C ARG A 117 -9.08 9.81 5.37
N ARG A 118 -8.95 8.47 5.46
CA ARG A 118 -8.44 7.80 6.64
C ARG A 118 -7.77 6.50 6.25
N ARG A 119 -6.59 6.27 6.81
CA ARG A 119 -5.84 5.02 6.64
C ARG A 119 -5.28 4.59 7.97
N GLU A 120 -5.48 3.32 8.33
CA GLU A 120 -4.85 2.70 9.48
C GLU A 120 -4.13 1.44 9.01
N ALA A 121 -2.85 1.31 9.34
CA ALA A 121 -2.03 0.16 8.94
C ALA A 121 -1.27 -0.42 10.13
N SER A 122 -1.43 -1.72 10.32
CA SER A 122 -0.64 -2.52 11.25
C SER A 122 0.27 -3.43 10.46
N ILE A 123 1.55 -3.49 10.81
CA ILE A 123 2.58 -4.13 10.00
C ILE A 123 3.57 -4.87 10.90
N ASN A 124 3.90 -6.10 10.52
CA ASN A 124 4.94 -6.91 11.14
C ASN A 124 6.05 -7.20 10.13
N ASP A 125 7.29 -6.98 10.51
CA ASP A 125 8.45 -7.23 9.66
C ASP A 125 9.09 -8.57 9.99
N VAL A 126 9.47 -9.32 8.96
CA VAL A 126 10.16 -10.61 9.11
C VAL A 126 11.44 -10.57 8.26
N PRO A 127 12.62 -10.72 8.87
CA PRO A 127 13.84 -10.88 8.08
C PRO A 127 13.79 -12.20 7.31
N ILE A 128 14.21 -12.14 6.04
CA ILE A 128 14.25 -13.30 5.15
C ILE A 128 15.61 -13.38 4.47
N ALA A 129 15.96 -14.58 3.99
CA ALA A 129 17.10 -14.73 3.09
C ALA A 129 16.73 -14.19 1.70
N ALA A 130 17.71 -13.69 0.95
CA ALA A 130 17.49 -13.25 -0.42
C ALA A 130 16.89 -14.36 -1.30
N ALA A 131 17.28 -15.63 -1.06
CA ALA A 131 16.74 -16.78 -1.78
C ALA A 131 15.27 -17.07 -1.48
N ASP A 132 14.73 -16.53 -0.38
CA ASP A 132 13.33 -16.75 0.03
C ASP A 132 12.39 -15.67 -0.50
N ARG A 133 12.89 -14.75 -1.30
CA ARG A 133 12.06 -13.71 -1.93
C ARG A 133 11.04 -14.35 -2.86
N LYS A 134 9.82 -13.79 -2.83
CA LYS A 134 8.69 -14.22 -3.67
C LYS A 134 8.26 -13.15 -4.67
N PHE A 135 8.63 -11.89 -4.44
CA PHE A 135 8.25 -10.75 -5.28
C PHE A 135 9.36 -10.49 -6.29
N LEU A 136 9.32 -11.21 -7.41
CA LEU A 136 10.46 -11.35 -8.33
C LEU A 136 10.29 -10.60 -9.65
N TRP A 137 9.35 -9.64 -9.73
CA TRP A 137 9.24 -8.79 -10.92
C TRP A 137 10.27 -7.65 -10.88
N PRO A 138 10.64 -7.08 -12.04
CA PRO A 138 11.44 -5.86 -12.08
C PRO A 138 10.76 -4.75 -11.28
N ILE A 139 11.57 -3.86 -10.68
CA ILE A 139 11.03 -2.82 -9.80
C ILE A 139 9.97 -1.97 -10.51
N GLY A 140 8.94 -1.58 -9.77
CA GLY A 140 7.80 -0.86 -10.30
C GLY A 140 6.49 -1.65 -10.09
N PRO A 141 5.41 -1.29 -10.82
CA PRO A 141 4.14 -2.00 -10.71
C PRO A 141 4.26 -3.48 -11.06
N ARG A 142 3.49 -4.29 -10.35
CA ARG A 142 3.47 -5.75 -10.54
C ARG A 142 2.87 -6.09 -11.90
N PRO A 143 3.54 -6.95 -12.70
CA PRO A 143 2.97 -7.42 -13.97
C PRO A 143 1.65 -8.18 -13.77
N ALA A 144 0.77 -8.12 -14.78
CA ALA A 144 -0.53 -8.77 -14.71
C ALA A 144 -0.44 -10.29 -14.56
N ASP A 145 0.63 -10.90 -15.06
CA ASP A 145 0.87 -12.34 -15.00
C ASP A 145 1.62 -12.80 -13.74
N HIS A 146 2.03 -11.86 -12.87
CA HIS A 146 2.62 -12.22 -11.58
C HIS A 146 1.52 -12.50 -10.56
N GLY A 147 1.62 -13.60 -9.83
CA GLY A 147 0.63 -14.00 -8.83
C GLY A 147 0.46 -12.98 -7.71
N GLY A 148 -0.75 -12.98 -7.10
CA GLY A 148 -1.07 -12.24 -5.89
C GLY A 148 -0.67 -12.99 -4.63
N LEU A 149 -1.05 -12.45 -3.46
CA LEU A 149 -0.68 -13.06 -2.17
C LEU A 149 -1.20 -14.48 -2.04
N THR A 150 -2.46 -14.71 -2.37
CA THR A 150 -3.06 -16.05 -2.31
C THR A 150 -2.30 -17.05 -3.18
N ASP A 151 -1.94 -16.65 -4.40
CA ASP A 151 -1.18 -17.51 -5.33
C ASP A 151 0.20 -17.87 -4.78
N LEU A 152 0.80 -16.97 -4.01
CA LEU A 152 2.13 -17.14 -3.41
C LEU A 152 2.11 -17.85 -2.06
N GLY A 153 0.93 -18.18 -1.55
CA GLY A 153 0.78 -18.81 -0.25
C GLY A 153 1.02 -17.88 0.93
N LEU A 154 0.78 -16.60 0.70
CA LEU A 154 0.98 -15.56 1.73
C LEU A 154 -0.35 -15.07 2.31
#